data_2857a2f2e7726117f87299b6616f4312
#
_entry.id   2857a2f2e7726117f87299b6616f4312
#
_cell.length_a   1.000
_cell.length_b   1.000
_cell.length_c   1.000
_cell.angle_alpha   90.00
_cell.angle_beta   90.00
_cell.angle_gamma   90.00
#
_symmetry.space_group_name_H-M   'P 1'
#
loop_
_entity.id
_entity.type
_entity.pdbx_description
1 polymer ?
#
loop_
_entity_poly.entity_id
_entity_poly.type
_entity_poly.pdbx_seq_one_letter_code
_entity_poly.pdbx_strand_id
1 'polypeptide(L)'
;MPEQIMNNLNEKMEKAIASLRRELASIRAGKASAAVLDRLTVDYYGVPTPINQVAGVSVPEPKMLVISPYEKTLLGDIEKAIQASDLGLNPANDGTVIRIVFPALTEERRKELAKLVGKESEGAKVAVRNVRRDAMDAMKKLEKASQITEDDLKGYSDDIQKVTDKFVAEIDKVTKEKQDELMSV
;
A
#
# COMPACT_ATOMS: atom_id res chain seq x y z
N MET A 1 -21.24 -15.54 -20.50
CA MET A 1 -21.68 -16.30 -19.33
C MET A 1 -21.76 -15.39 -18.11
N PRO A 2 -22.90 -15.31 -17.41
CA PRO A 2 -23.08 -14.43 -16.25
C PRO A 2 -22.07 -14.65 -15.14
N GLU A 3 -21.75 -15.92 -14.84
CA GLU A 3 -20.76 -16.28 -13.82
C GLU A 3 -19.38 -15.70 -14.09
N GLN A 4 -18.99 -15.66 -15.36
CA GLN A 4 -17.71 -15.08 -15.75
C GLN A 4 -17.67 -13.56 -15.50
N ILE A 5 -18.78 -12.87 -15.74
CA ILE A 5 -18.92 -11.43 -15.43
C ILE A 5 -18.81 -11.19 -13.93
N MET A 6 -19.46 -12.03 -13.11
CA MET A 6 -19.39 -11.94 -11.66
C MET A 6 -17.98 -12.23 -11.13
N ASN A 7 -17.30 -13.23 -11.67
CA ASN A 7 -15.93 -13.54 -11.30
C ASN A 7 -14.97 -12.39 -11.67
N ASN A 8 -15.11 -11.83 -12.86
CA ASN A 8 -14.32 -10.67 -13.30
C ASN A 8 -14.59 -9.44 -12.41
N LEU A 9 -15.84 -9.21 -12.02
CA LEU A 9 -16.22 -8.15 -11.10
C LEU A 9 -15.44 -8.27 -9.78
N ASN A 10 -15.52 -9.44 -9.15
CA ASN A 10 -14.83 -9.70 -7.88
C ASN A 10 -13.31 -9.52 -8.02
N GLU A 11 -12.71 -10.11 -9.05
CA GLU A 11 -11.27 -10.02 -9.28
C GLU A 11 -10.81 -8.57 -9.47
N LYS A 12 -11.52 -7.78 -10.27
CA LYS A 12 -11.17 -6.39 -10.52
C LYS A 12 -11.37 -5.51 -9.28
N MET A 13 -12.39 -5.78 -8.48
CA MET A 13 -12.62 -5.07 -7.23
C MET A 13 -11.55 -5.42 -6.18
N GLU A 14 -11.16 -6.68 -6.08
CA GLU A 14 -10.04 -7.10 -5.22
C GLU A 14 -8.73 -6.43 -5.64
N LYS A 15 -8.46 -6.32 -6.93
CA LYS A 15 -7.28 -5.59 -7.45
C LYS A 15 -7.32 -4.10 -7.08
N ALA A 16 -8.48 -3.48 -7.11
CA ALA A 16 -8.63 -2.07 -6.71
C ALA A 16 -8.33 -1.88 -5.22
N ILE A 17 -8.81 -2.76 -4.36
CA ILE A 17 -8.50 -2.76 -2.91
C ILE A 17 -7.01 -3.02 -2.67
N ALA A 18 -6.43 -4.01 -3.34
CA ALA A 18 -5.01 -4.32 -3.20
C ALA A 18 -4.12 -3.15 -3.63
N SER A 19 -4.49 -2.45 -4.69
CA SER A 19 -3.82 -1.24 -5.15
C SER A 19 -3.90 -0.13 -4.09
N LEU A 20 -5.09 0.11 -3.53
CA LEU A 20 -5.28 1.09 -2.45
C LEU A 20 -4.41 0.75 -1.23
N ARG A 21 -4.40 -0.51 -0.79
CA ARG A 21 -3.58 -0.96 0.34
C ARG A 21 -2.09 -0.70 0.10
N ARG A 22 -1.59 -0.92 -1.11
CA ARG A 22 -0.19 -0.62 -1.48
C ARG A 22 0.10 0.88 -1.43
N GLU A 23 -0.79 1.70 -1.99
CA GLU A 23 -0.63 3.16 -1.96
C GLU A 23 -0.65 3.70 -0.53
N LEU A 24 -1.57 3.22 0.30
CA LEU A 24 -1.63 3.63 1.71
C LEU A 24 -0.43 3.13 2.52
N ALA A 25 0.10 1.95 2.22
CA ALA A 25 1.31 1.43 2.86
C ALA A 25 2.55 2.28 2.54
N SER A 26 2.58 2.94 1.39
CA SER A 26 3.66 3.85 1.01
C SER A 26 3.63 5.18 1.79
N ILE A 27 2.49 5.52 2.37
CA ILE A 27 2.31 6.73 3.19
C ILE A 27 2.78 6.44 4.62
N ARG A 28 3.87 7.08 5.02
CA ARG A 28 4.48 6.85 6.33
C ARG A 28 3.79 7.65 7.43
N ALA A 29 3.47 6.96 8.53
CA ALA A 29 2.93 7.57 9.74
C ALA A 29 4.01 8.07 10.72
N GLY A 30 5.25 8.23 10.30
CA GLY A 30 6.37 8.62 11.17
C GLY A 30 6.94 7.48 12.01
N LYS A 31 6.49 6.24 11.81
CA LYS A 31 7.02 5.05 12.48
C LYS A 31 8.19 4.45 11.69
N ALA A 32 9.19 3.97 12.41
CA ALA A 32 10.30 3.23 11.82
C ALA A 32 9.80 1.89 11.25
N SER A 33 10.28 1.54 10.06
CA SER A 33 9.96 0.27 9.41
C SER A 33 11.15 -0.22 8.59
N ALA A 34 11.46 -1.50 8.70
CA ALA A 34 12.48 -2.14 7.88
C ALA A 34 12.17 -2.08 6.37
N ALA A 35 10.90 -1.97 6.02
CA ALA A 35 10.46 -1.89 4.62
C ALA A 35 11.01 -0.67 3.87
N VAL A 36 11.42 0.39 4.55
CA VAL A 36 12.04 1.56 3.91
C VAL A 36 13.37 1.22 3.25
N LEU A 37 14.02 0.14 3.68
CA LEU A 37 15.32 -0.31 3.16
C LEU A 37 15.19 -1.29 1.99
N ASP A 38 13.99 -1.77 1.67
CA ASP A 38 13.77 -2.83 0.68
C ASP A 38 14.27 -2.47 -0.72
N ARG A 39 14.30 -1.19 -1.05
CA ARG A 39 14.76 -0.68 -2.36
C ARG A 39 16.22 -0.26 -2.37
N LEU A 40 16.89 -0.29 -1.21
CA LEU A 40 18.27 0.10 -1.09
C LEU A 40 19.18 -1.09 -1.23
N THR A 41 20.21 -0.93 -2.04
CA THR A 41 21.25 -1.94 -2.25
C THR A 41 22.62 -1.37 -1.91
N VAL A 42 23.52 -2.25 -1.49
CA VAL A 42 24.92 -1.95 -1.29
C VAL A 42 25.77 -2.86 -2.16
N ASP A 43 26.96 -2.41 -2.51
CA ASP A 43 27.94 -3.26 -3.22
C ASP A 43 28.49 -4.28 -2.23
N TYR A 44 28.19 -5.56 -2.50
CA TYR A 44 28.70 -6.69 -1.76
C TYR A 44 29.54 -7.56 -2.70
N TYR A 45 30.85 -7.42 -2.60
CA TYR A 45 31.82 -8.10 -3.48
C TYR A 45 31.51 -7.91 -4.98
N GLY A 46 31.18 -6.67 -5.39
CA GLY A 46 30.88 -6.31 -6.76
C GLY A 46 29.45 -6.60 -7.20
N VAL A 47 28.59 -7.08 -6.32
CA VAL A 47 27.17 -7.39 -6.62
C VAL A 47 26.25 -6.48 -5.81
N PRO A 48 25.35 -5.71 -6.45
CA PRO A 48 24.34 -4.97 -5.73
C PRO A 48 23.45 -5.91 -4.93
N THR A 49 23.45 -5.78 -3.61
CA THR A 49 22.74 -6.67 -2.69
C THR A 49 21.82 -5.85 -1.76
N PRO A 50 20.57 -6.26 -1.56
CA PRO A 50 19.69 -5.58 -0.62
C PRO A 50 20.28 -5.56 0.80
N ILE A 51 20.08 -4.44 1.50
CA ILE A 51 20.65 -4.24 2.85
C ILE A 51 20.20 -5.34 3.82
N ASN A 52 18.94 -5.77 3.74
CA ASN A 52 18.38 -6.80 4.60
C ASN A 52 19.02 -8.19 4.44
N GLN A 53 19.76 -8.42 3.35
CA GLN A 53 20.51 -9.68 3.13
C GLN A 53 21.92 -9.65 3.71
N VAL A 54 22.49 -8.47 3.95
CA VAL A 54 23.86 -8.29 4.47
C VAL A 54 23.88 -7.76 5.91
N ALA A 55 22.73 -7.46 6.47
CA ALA A 55 22.60 -6.90 7.81
C ALA A 55 21.33 -7.39 8.49
N GLY A 56 21.38 -7.51 9.82
CA GLY A 56 20.20 -7.64 10.65
C GLY A 56 19.53 -6.26 10.82
N VAL A 57 18.22 -6.19 10.65
CA VAL A 57 17.45 -4.96 10.79
C VAL A 57 16.43 -5.13 11.91
N SER A 58 16.42 -4.23 12.88
CA SER A 58 15.50 -4.27 14.02
C SER A 58 14.90 -2.90 14.29
N VAL A 59 13.75 -2.88 14.96
CA VAL A 59 13.02 -1.68 15.36
C VAL A 59 12.86 -1.73 16.89
N PRO A 60 13.89 -1.34 17.66
CA PRO A 60 13.84 -1.41 19.14
C PRO A 60 12.85 -0.41 19.73
N GLU A 61 12.60 0.69 19.05
CA GLU A 61 11.66 1.73 19.43
C GLU A 61 10.80 2.15 18.23
N PRO A 62 9.59 2.68 18.44
CA PRO A 62 8.68 3.01 17.34
C PRO A 62 9.23 3.98 16.27
N LYS A 63 10.24 4.78 16.64
CA LYS A 63 10.86 5.77 15.75
C LYS A 63 12.33 5.50 15.45
N MET A 64 12.85 4.35 15.87
CA MET A 64 14.26 4.00 15.70
C MET A 64 14.40 2.71 14.93
N LEU A 65 15.22 2.75 13.89
CA LEU A 65 15.66 1.59 13.12
C LEU A 65 17.14 1.34 13.40
N VAL A 66 17.48 0.10 13.70
CA VAL A 66 18.88 -0.32 13.92
C VAL A 66 19.28 -1.33 12.86
N ILE A 67 20.38 -1.04 12.17
CA ILE A 67 20.99 -1.89 11.16
C ILE A 67 22.29 -2.42 11.70
N SER A 68 22.39 -3.73 11.85
CA SER A 68 23.59 -4.44 12.33
C SER A 68 24.20 -5.26 11.19
N PRO A 69 25.20 -4.73 10.47
CA PRO A 69 25.84 -5.46 9.39
C PRO A 69 26.50 -6.73 9.92
N TYR A 70 26.42 -7.80 9.15
CA TYR A 70 27.12 -9.05 9.47
C TYR A 70 28.62 -8.88 9.34
N GLU A 71 29.05 -8.01 8.44
CA GLU A 71 30.45 -7.62 8.27
C GLU A 71 30.63 -6.13 8.55
N LYS A 72 31.49 -5.78 9.50
CA LYS A 72 31.74 -4.38 9.89
C LYS A 72 32.29 -3.52 8.76
N THR A 73 32.91 -4.10 7.76
CA THR A 73 33.41 -3.40 6.58
C THR A 73 32.29 -2.76 5.74
N LEU A 74 31.06 -3.23 5.87
CA LEU A 74 29.89 -2.71 5.15
C LEU A 74 29.24 -1.49 5.82
N LEU A 75 29.61 -1.14 7.06
CA LEU A 75 29.01 -0.01 7.78
C LEU A 75 29.04 1.29 6.97
N GLY A 76 30.19 1.65 6.46
CA GLY A 76 30.34 2.88 5.67
C GLY A 76 29.55 2.85 4.37
N ASP A 77 29.48 1.73 3.70
CA ASP A 77 28.76 1.57 2.43
C ASP A 77 27.24 1.65 2.65
N ILE A 78 26.74 1.02 3.70
CA ILE A 78 25.32 1.08 4.08
C ILE A 78 24.94 2.51 4.47
N GLU A 79 25.76 3.17 5.28
CA GLU A 79 25.53 4.58 5.67
C GLU A 79 25.45 5.49 4.46
N LYS A 80 26.38 5.37 3.52
CA LYS A 80 26.39 6.15 2.28
C LYS A 80 25.18 5.86 1.40
N ALA A 81 24.75 4.60 1.29
CA ALA A 81 23.58 4.21 0.52
C ALA A 81 22.30 4.86 1.08
N ILE A 82 22.18 4.95 2.39
CA ILE A 82 21.04 5.59 3.06
C ILE A 82 21.08 7.12 2.87
N GLN A 83 22.25 7.73 3.03
CA GLN A 83 22.42 9.17 2.81
C GLN A 83 22.14 9.61 1.38
N ALA A 84 22.54 8.79 0.41
CA ALA A 84 22.31 9.06 -1.02
C ALA A 84 20.87 8.76 -1.47
N SER A 85 20.05 8.14 -0.63
CA SER A 85 18.67 7.82 -0.96
C SER A 85 17.73 9.03 -0.82
N ASP A 86 16.59 8.96 -1.52
CA ASP A 86 15.53 9.98 -1.44
C ASP A 86 14.71 9.90 -0.14
N LEU A 87 15.10 9.06 0.81
CA LEU A 87 14.34 8.81 2.03
C LEU A 87 14.40 9.97 3.03
N GLY A 88 15.37 10.88 2.89
CA GLY A 88 15.54 11.99 3.82
C GLY A 88 15.91 11.56 5.25
N LEU A 89 16.56 10.41 5.39
CA LEU A 89 16.96 9.84 6.67
C LEU A 89 18.43 10.19 6.98
N ASN A 90 18.72 10.43 8.24
CA ASN A 90 20.07 10.70 8.74
C ASN A 90 20.56 9.51 9.55
N PRO A 91 21.39 8.63 8.97
CA PRO A 91 21.97 7.50 9.69
C PRO A 91 23.09 7.98 10.64
N ALA A 92 23.14 7.40 11.83
CA ALA A 92 24.21 7.58 12.80
C ALA A 92 24.97 6.26 12.96
N ASN A 93 26.26 6.27 12.62
CA ASN A 93 27.15 5.13 12.71
C ASN A 93 27.96 5.22 14.02
N ASP A 94 27.82 4.24 14.91
CA ASP A 94 28.58 4.15 16.16
C ASP A 94 29.82 3.24 16.09
N GLY A 95 30.16 2.77 14.90
CA GLY A 95 31.25 1.83 14.66
C GLY A 95 30.86 0.34 14.75
N THR A 96 29.65 0.04 15.20
CA THR A 96 29.12 -1.32 15.32
C THR A 96 27.79 -1.48 14.60
N VAL A 97 26.89 -0.52 14.75
CA VAL A 97 25.57 -0.50 14.12
C VAL A 97 25.27 0.88 13.56
N ILE A 98 24.29 0.93 12.67
CA ILE A 98 23.75 2.19 12.16
C ILE A 98 22.37 2.39 12.79
N ARG A 99 22.17 3.54 13.43
CA ARG A 99 20.88 3.95 13.99
C ARG A 99 20.25 5.03 13.11
N ILE A 100 18.98 4.85 12.83
CA ILE A 100 18.20 5.84 12.09
C ILE A 100 17.03 6.23 12.99
N VAL A 101 16.97 7.53 13.34
CA VAL A 101 15.83 8.10 14.07
C VAL A 101 14.89 8.74 13.05
N PHE A 102 13.64 8.26 13.02
CA PHE A 102 12.59 8.84 12.18
C PHE A 102 12.04 10.09 12.84
N PRO A 103 12.02 11.25 12.15
CA PRO A 103 11.47 12.47 12.72
C PRO A 103 9.96 12.31 12.96
N ALA A 104 9.46 12.91 14.03
CA ALA A 104 8.03 12.98 14.28
C ALA A 104 7.37 13.83 13.18
N LEU A 105 6.16 13.43 12.74
CA LEU A 105 5.38 14.23 11.82
C LEU A 105 4.89 15.51 12.49
N THR A 106 5.01 16.64 11.79
CA THR A 106 4.36 17.88 12.20
C THR A 106 2.84 17.77 12.02
N GLU A 107 2.07 18.58 12.74
CA GLU A 107 0.61 18.61 12.59
C GLU A 107 0.21 18.96 11.13
N GLU A 108 0.91 19.92 10.51
CA GLU A 108 0.69 20.27 9.10
C GLU A 108 0.92 19.07 8.18
N ARG A 109 2.01 18.34 8.39
CA ARG A 109 2.34 17.17 7.57
C ARG A 109 1.32 16.05 7.75
N ARG A 110 0.83 15.83 8.98
CA ARG A 110 -0.25 14.87 9.24
C ARG A 110 -1.51 15.23 8.47
N LYS A 111 -1.89 16.51 8.45
CA LYS A 111 -3.06 16.98 7.69
C LYS A 111 -2.89 16.79 6.19
N GLU A 112 -1.71 17.08 5.65
CA GLU A 112 -1.41 16.83 4.24
C GLU A 112 -1.51 15.35 3.89
N LEU A 113 -0.95 14.47 4.72
CA LEU A 113 -1.02 13.03 4.51
C LEU A 113 -2.44 12.51 4.64
N ALA A 114 -3.24 13.02 5.57
CA ALA A 114 -4.65 12.66 5.70
C ALA A 114 -5.45 13.05 4.45
N LYS A 115 -5.16 14.20 3.84
CA LYS A 115 -5.76 14.59 2.55
C LYS A 115 -5.34 13.67 1.42
N LEU A 116 -4.06 13.28 1.38
CA LEU A 116 -3.57 12.32 0.39
C LEU A 116 -4.26 10.96 0.53
N VAL A 117 -4.43 10.46 1.75
CA VAL A 117 -5.20 9.23 2.03
C VAL A 117 -6.63 9.37 1.50
N GLY A 118 -7.30 10.48 1.76
CA GLY A 118 -8.64 10.77 1.23
C GLY A 118 -8.70 10.75 -0.29
N LYS A 119 -7.70 11.33 -0.95
CA LYS A 119 -7.60 11.34 -2.42
C LYS A 119 -7.41 9.93 -2.98
N GLU A 120 -6.54 9.13 -2.40
CA GLU A 120 -6.33 7.74 -2.82
C GLU A 120 -7.60 6.89 -2.59
N SER A 121 -8.31 7.12 -1.49
CA SER A 121 -9.59 6.48 -1.20
C SER A 121 -10.65 6.79 -2.25
N GLU A 122 -10.80 8.06 -2.63
CA GLU A 122 -11.74 8.45 -3.69
C GLU A 122 -11.36 7.84 -5.04
N GLY A 123 -10.09 7.78 -5.37
CA GLY A 123 -9.59 7.09 -6.56
C GLY A 123 -9.98 5.61 -6.59
N ALA A 124 -9.86 4.92 -5.46
CA ALA A 124 -10.28 3.52 -5.33
C ALA A 124 -11.80 3.36 -5.48
N LYS A 125 -12.59 4.26 -4.92
CA LYS A 125 -14.06 4.26 -5.08
C LYS A 125 -14.47 4.49 -6.53
N VAL A 126 -13.81 5.39 -7.24
CA VAL A 126 -14.03 5.61 -8.68
C VAL A 126 -13.72 4.34 -9.47
N ALA A 127 -12.62 3.67 -9.18
CA ALA A 127 -12.26 2.40 -9.82
C ALA A 127 -13.33 1.32 -9.59
N VAL A 128 -13.82 1.19 -8.35
CA VAL A 128 -14.88 0.24 -7.99
C VAL A 128 -16.19 0.57 -8.72
N ARG A 129 -16.57 1.84 -8.80
CA ARG A 129 -17.78 2.27 -9.55
C ARG A 129 -17.66 1.99 -11.04
N ASN A 130 -16.48 2.15 -11.63
CA ASN A 130 -16.25 1.82 -13.04
C ASN A 130 -16.37 0.32 -13.28
N VAL A 131 -15.81 -0.50 -12.42
CA VAL A 131 -15.93 -1.97 -12.49
C VAL A 131 -17.40 -2.40 -12.38
N ARG A 132 -18.15 -1.80 -11.45
CA ARG A 132 -19.59 -2.02 -11.32
C ARG A 132 -20.34 -1.68 -12.62
N ARG A 133 -20.06 -0.52 -13.20
CA ARG A 133 -20.70 -0.08 -14.45
C ARG A 133 -20.43 -1.06 -15.58
N ASP A 134 -19.20 -1.47 -15.75
CA ASP A 134 -18.81 -2.41 -16.80
C ASP A 134 -19.54 -3.76 -16.64
N ALA A 135 -19.65 -4.26 -15.40
CA ALA A 135 -20.39 -5.49 -15.13
C ALA A 135 -21.89 -5.36 -15.42
N MET A 136 -22.49 -4.23 -15.03
CA MET A 136 -23.90 -3.93 -15.33
C MET A 136 -24.16 -3.86 -16.83
N ASP A 137 -23.29 -3.20 -17.58
CA ASP A 137 -23.40 -3.09 -19.03
C ASP A 137 -23.24 -4.45 -19.71
N ALA A 138 -22.32 -5.28 -19.23
CA ALA A 138 -22.14 -6.63 -19.73
C ALA A 138 -23.38 -7.51 -19.48
N MET A 139 -24.00 -7.42 -18.30
CA MET A 139 -25.24 -8.14 -17.99
C MET A 139 -26.42 -7.68 -18.87
N LYS A 140 -26.55 -6.37 -19.08
CA LYS A 140 -27.57 -5.81 -19.99
C LYS A 140 -27.42 -6.30 -21.42
N LYS A 141 -26.18 -6.47 -21.90
CA LYS A 141 -25.91 -7.04 -23.22
C LYS A 141 -26.38 -8.49 -23.32
N LEU A 142 -26.18 -9.29 -22.25
CA LEU A 142 -26.65 -10.67 -22.22
C LEU A 142 -28.19 -10.74 -22.28
N GLU A 143 -28.86 -9.85 -21.57
CA GLU A 143 -30.33 -9.77 -21.58
C GLU A 143 -30.85 -9.39 -22.98
N LYS A 144 -30.27 -8.36 -23.61
CA LYS A 144 -30.63 -7.95 -24.98
C LYS A 144 -30.38 -9.05 -26.02
N ALA A 145 -29.37 -9.89 -25.80
CA ALA A 145 -29.09 -11.04 -26.63
C ALA A 145 -29.94 -12.28 -26.26
N SER A 146 -30.91 -12.12 -25.35
CA SER A 146 -31.78 -13.20 -24.88
C SER A 146 -31.03 -14.39 -24.25
N GLN A 147 -29.82 -14.14 -23.74
CA GLN A 147 -29.02 -15.17 -23.06
C GLN A 147 -29.37 -15.28 -21.56
N ILE A 148 -29.98 -14.25 -21.01
CA ILE A 148 -30.59 -14.23 -19.67
C ILE A 148 -31.94 -13.53 -19.77
N THR A 149 -32.82 -13.81 -18.78
CA THR A 149 -34.13 -13.16 -18.69
C THR A 149 -34.02 -11.80 -18.00
N GLU A 150 -35.10 -11.00 -18.11
CA GLU A 150 -35.21 -9.73 -17.40
C GLU A 150 -35.15 -9.94 -15.86
N ASP A 151 -35.76 -10.99 -15.34
CA ASP A 151 -35.69 -11.35 -13.92
C ASP A 151 -34.27 -11.74 -13.50
N ASP A 152 -33.55 -12.48 -14.35
CA ASP A 152 -32.14 -12.80 -14.13
C ASP A 152 -31.30 -11.52 -14.09
N LEU A 153 -31.52 -10.60 -15.00
CA LEU A 153 -30.81 -9.30 -15.01
C LEU A 153 -31.02 -8.54 -13.70
N LYS A 154 -32.25 -8.51 -13.20
CA LYS A 154 -32.56 -7.87 -11.91
C LYS A 154 -31.82 -8.53 -10.76
N GLY A 155 -31.81 -9.85 -10.71
CA GLY A 155 -31.08 -10.62 -9.67
C GLY A 155 -29.58 -10.35 -9.71
N TYR A 156 -28.96 -10.38 -10.90
CA TYR A 156 -27.53 -10.07 -11.07
C TYR A 156 -27.22 -8.61 -10.75
N SER A 157 -28.12 -7.68 -11.07
CA SER A 157 -27.95 -6.27 -10.71
C SER A 157 -27.91 -6.07 -9.21
N ASP A 158 -28.77 -6.76 -8.47
CA ASP A 158 -28.78 -6.74 -7.01
C ASP A 158 -27.49 -7.33 -6.43
N ASP A 159 -27.02 -8.43 -7.00
CA ASP A 159 -25.77 -9.09 -6.58
C ASP A 159 -24.54 -8.19 -6.86
N ILE A 160 -24.50 -7.56 -8.02
CA ILE A 160 -23.43 -6.60 -8.36
C ILE A 160 -23.42 -5.42 -7.38
N GLN A 161 -24.60 -4.92 -7.01
CA GLN A 161 -24.71 -3.84 -6.04
C GLN A 161 -24.25 -4.27 -4.64
N LYS A 162 -24.61 -5.47 -4.19
CA LYS A 162 -24.13 -6.03 -2.91
C LYS A 162 -22.63 -6.16 -2.86
N VAL A 163 -22.02 -6.70 -3.91
CA VAL A 163 -20.55 -6.81 -4.02
C VAL A 163 -19.90 -5.43 -3.99
N THR A 164 -20.45 -4.47 -4.74
CA THR A 164 -19.97 -3.09 -4.77
C THR A 164 -20.03 -2.45 -3.38
N ASP A 165 -21.13 -2.58 -2.67
CA ASP A 165 -21.31 -2.03 -1.33
C ASP A 165 -20.32 -2.64 -0.34
N LYS A 166 -20.05 -3.93 -0.44
CA LYS A 166 -19.04 -4.61 0.38
C LYS A 166 -17.65 -4.02 0.15
N PHE A 167 -17.23 -3.82 -1.09
CA PHE A 167 -15.92 -3.26 -1.41
C PHE A 167 -15.81 -1.78 -1.04
N VAL A 168 -16.87 -1.00 -1.21
CA VAL A 168 -16.90 0.41 -0.75
C VAL A 168 -16.74 0.48 0.77
N ALA A 169 -17.44 -0.38 1.52
CA ALA A 169 -17.29 -0.46 2.97
C ALA A 169 -15.87 -0.85 3.39
N GLU A 170 -15.24 -1.75 2.67
CA GLU A 170 -13.84 -2.14 2.91
C GLU A 170 -12.86 -1.00 2.60
N ILE A 171 -13.09 -0.23 1.54
CA ILE A 171 -12.33 1.00 1.24
C ILE A 171 -12.44 1.99 2.39
N ASP A 172 -13.63 2.24 2.88
CA ASP A 172 -13.86 3.16 4.00
C ASP A 172 -13.15 2.69 5.28
N LYS A 173 -13.19 1.38 5.56
CA LYS A 173 -12.50 0.78 6.70
C LYS A 173 -10.99 0.96 6.61
N VAL A 174 -10.39 0.61 5.50
CA VAL A 174 -8.94 0.72 5.26
C VAL A 174 -8.50 2.18 5.33
N THR A 175 -9.29 3.09 4.77
CA THR A 175 -9.04 4.53 4.80
C THR A 175 -9.07 5.06 6.22
N LYS A 176 -10.09 4.70 7.00
CA LYS A 176 -10.21 5.12 8.40
C LYS A 176 -9.06 4.59 9.25
N GLU A 177 -8.70 3.34 9.11
CA GLU A 177 -7.57 2.74 9.83
C GLU A 177 -6.27 3.52 9.57
N LYS A 178 -6.02 3.90 8.32
CA LYS A 178 -4.84 4.70 7.95
C LYS A 178 -4.89 6.13 8.50
N GLN A 179 -6.04 6.77 8.43
CA GLN A 179 -6.22 8.11 9.00
C GLN A 179 -6.03 8.10 10.51
N ASP A 180 -6.57 7.12 11.22
CA ASP A 180 -6.40 6.95 12.66
C ASP A 180 -4.92 6.69 13.02
N GLU A 181 -4.22 5.88 12.24
CA GLU A 181 -2.78 5.66 12.37
C GLU A 181 -1.99 6.96 12.25
N LEU A 182 -2.29 7.79 11.26
CA LEU A 182 -1.63 9.10 11.06
C LEU A 182 -1.89 10.06 12.21
N MET A 183 -3.04 10.00 12.84
CA MET A 183 -3.45 10.92 13.91
C MET A 183 -3.05 10.44 15.30
N SER A 184 -2.69 9.17 15.48
CA SER A 184 -2.38 8.54 16.76
C SER A 184 -0.94 8.72 17.24
N VAL A 185 -0.10 9.39 16.48
CA VAL A 185 1.35 9.53 16.75
C VAL A 185 1.67 10.86 17.41
#